data_e1ac6994246b3184e372978ae23bfbed
#
_entry.id   e1ac6994246b3184e372978ae23bfbed
#
_cell.length_a   1.000
_cell.length_b   1.000
_cell.length_c   1.000
_cell.angle_alpha   90.00
_cell.angle_beta   90.00
_cell.angle_gamma   90.00
#
_symmetry.space_group_name_H-M   'P 1'
#
loop_
_entity.id
_entity.type
_entity.pdbx_description
1 polymer ?
#
loop_
_entity_poly.entity_id
_entity_poly.type
_entity_poly.pdbx_seq_one_letter_code
_entity_poly.pdbx_strand_id
1 'polypeptide(L)'
;GEDRYLLAWTTTPWTLPANTALAVNGDLEYSEVKVDGERYILASELVEKVLQDEKHQPLKYEVVGKLNGNDLVGLSYEPLFMDRGENAHKVWSADYVSAEDGTGIVHLAPVYGEEDYALAREKNFPAVHTIDENGFFTEGDWKGSNVWEVNKQIAKDLKERGIVWKIDYIRHSYPHCHRCGTKLMYRAHPSWFMDIDGQREEMLEQNTEVINWFPSHVKHGRFEKNILAAPDWNLSRDRFWATAMPVWEGTDENGEKQQIIVGS
;
A
#
# COMPACT_ATOMS: atom_id res chain seq x y z
N GLY A 1 -1.38 -20.65 25.14
CA GLY A 1 -1.24 -21.37 23.86
C GLY A 1 0.17 -21.12 23.33
N GLU A 2 0.65 -21.98 22.46
CA GLU A 2 1.95 -21.71 21.79
C GLU A 2 1.76 -20.50 20.84
N ASP A 3 2.72 -19.58 20.82
CA ASP A 3 2.68 -18.40 19.97
C ASP A 3 2.78 -18.81 18.49
N ARG A 4 2.04 -18.11 17.63
CA ARG A 4 2.04 -18.31 16.18
C ARG A 4 2.41 -17.00 15.49
N TYR A 5 3.28 -17.06 14.51
CA TYR A 5 3.78 -15.90 13.80
C TYR A 5 3.30 -15.91 12.34
N LEU A 6 2.75 -14.80 11.90
CA LEU A 6 2.44 -14.55 10.49
C LEU A 6 3.69 -13.98 9.82
N LEU A 7 4.27 -14.71 8.87
CA LEU A 7 5.45 -14.25 8.14
C LEU A 7 5.03 -13.32 7.01
N ALA A 8 5.20 -12.03 7.20
CA ALA A 8 5.01 -11.02 6.16
C ALA A 8 6.34 -10.61 5.54
N TRP A 9 6.30 -10.19 4.27
CA TRP A 9 7.47 -9.76 3.52
C TRP A 9 7.34 -8.30 3.08
N THR A 10 8.45 -7.56 3.09
CA THR A 10 8.50 -6.18 2.59
C THR A 10 9.84 -5.86 1.95
N THR A 11 9.83 -5.03 0.91
CA THR A 11 11.02 -4.41 0.30
C THR A 11 11.30 -3.01 0.87
N THR A 12 10.38 -2.48 1.68
CA THR A 12 10.42 -1.11 2.21
C THR A 12 10.29 -1.09 3.73
N PRO A 13 11.33 -1.54 4.49
CA PRO A 13 11.28 -1.55 5.96
C PRO A 13 10.83 -0.24 6.59
N TRP A 14 11.08 0.90 5.96
CA TRP A 14 10.66 2.21 6.45
C TRP A 14 9.13 2.41 6.54
N THR A 15 8.33 1.57 5.85
CA THR A 15 6.86 1.60 5.96
C THR A 15 6.32 0.77 7.14
N LEU A 16 7.13 -0.10 7.73
CA LEU A 16 6.70 -0.97 8.85
C LEU A 16 6.18 -0.18 10.07
N PRO A 17 6.73 0.99 10.46
CA PRO A 17 6.15 1.80 11.54
C PRO A 17 4.71 2.26 11.28
N ALA A 18 4.27 2.29 10.03
CA ALA A 18 2.92 2.62 9.62
C ALA A 18 2.04 1.39 9.38
N ASN A 19 2.48 0.20 9.79
CA ASN A 19 1.68 -1.02 9.68
C ASN A 19 0.37 -0.87 10.42
N THR A 20 -0.74 -1.15 9.75
CA THR A 20 -2.07 -1.14 10.35
C THR A 20 -2.86 -2.42 10.06
N ALA A 21 -2.41 -3.23 9.09
CA ALA A 21 -3.06 -4.49 8.77
C ALA A 21 -2.10 -5.45 8.04
N LEU A 22 -2.55 -6.69 7.86
CA LEU A 22 -1.97 -7.68 6.95
C LEU A 22 -3.01 -8.08 5.91
N ALA A 23 -2.54 -8.45 4.71
CA ALA A 23 -3.39 -9.02 3.68
C ALA A 23 -2.97 -10.44 3.35
N VAL A 24 -3.95 -11.30 3.10
CA VAL A 24 -3.82 -12.65 2.60
C VAL A 24 -4.76 -12.82 1.39
N ASN A 25 -4.53 -13.81 0.55
CA ASN A 25 -5.49 -14.18 -0.47
C ASN A 25 -6.38 -15.30 0.05
N GLY A 26 -7.69 -15.08 0.06
CA GLY A 26 -8.68 -16.02 0.58
C GLY A 26 -8.66 -17.39 -0.13
N ASP A 27 -8.26 -17.43 -1.39
CA ASP A 27 -8.26 -18.63 -2.21
C ASP A 27 -6.94 -19.46 -2.14
N LEU A 28 -5.88 -18.88 -1.52
CA LEU A 28 -4.63 -19.60 -1.34
C LEU A 28 -4.65 -20.53 -0.13
N GLU A 29 -3.88 -21.61 -0.22
CA GLU A 29 -3.56 -22.49 0.91
C GLU A 29 -2.36 -21.94 1.69
N TYR A 30 -2.45 -21.92 3.00
CA TYR A 30 -1.40 -21.54 3.95
C TYR A 30 -1.00 -22.75 4.77
N SER A 31 0.30 -22.85 5.06
CA SER A 31 0.83 -23.87 5.94
C SER A 31 1.20 -23.25 7.29
N GLU A 32 0.80 -23.92 8.37
CA GLU A 32 1.39 -23.71 9.67
C GLU A 32 2.57 -24.68 9.82
N VAL A 33 3.76 -24.12 9.96
CA VAL A 33 5.02 -24.88 10.03
C VAL A 33 5.72 -24.66 11.36
N LYS A 34 6.33 -25.70 11.90
CA LYS A 34 7.13 -25.64 13.12
C LYS A 34 8.62 -25.69 12.76
N VAL A 35 9.39 -24.68 13.22
CA VAL A 35 10.84 -24.55 13.06
C VAL A 35 11.42 -24.19 14.41
N ASP A 36 12.38 -24.96 14.90
CA ASP A 36 13.07 -24.72 16.18
C ASP A 36 12.15 -24.50 17.41
N GLY A 37 10.94 -25.09 17.34
CA GLY A 37 9.96 -24.99 18.43
C GLY A 37 8.90 -23.92 18.24
N GLU A 38 9.09 -22.97 17.36
CA GLU A 38 8.16 -21.88 17.04
C GLU A 38 7.28 -22.24 15.84
N ARG A 39 6.09 -21.60 15.75
CA ARG A 39 5.13 -21.85 14.69
C ARG A 39 4.96 -20.64 13.80
N TYR A 40 5.08 -20.86 12.48
CA TYR A 40 4.99 -19.82 11.46
C TYR A 40 3.89 -20.16 10.45
N ILE A 41 3.20 -19.12 9.99
CA ILE A 41 2.16 -19.24 8.96
C ILE A 41 2.62 -18.46 7.72
N LEU A 42 2.58 -19.13 6.55
CA LEU A 42 2.89 -18.56 5.25
C LEU A 42 2.21 -19.39 4.15
N ALA A 43 2.16 -18.87 2.92
CA ALA A 43 1.57 -19.58 1.79
C ALA A 43 2.29 -20.94 1.56
N SER A 44 1.51 -22.00 1.36
CA SER A 44 2.01 -23.37 1.27
C SER A 44 3.03 -23.55 0.15
N GLU A 45 2.83 -22.89 -0.99
CA GLU A 45 3.72 -22.96 -2.17
C GLU A 45 5.09 -22.29 -1.91
N LEU A 46 5.18 -21.39 -0.94
CA LEU A 46 6.38 -20.63 -0.64
C LEU A 46 7.21 -21.21 0.53
N VAL A 47 6.72 -22.24 1.20
CA VAL A 47 7.38 -22.81 2.38
C VAL A 47 8.85 -23.17 2.10
N GLU A 48 9.13 -23.93 1.06
CA GLU A 48 10.49 -24.36 0.70
C GLU A 48 11.40 -23.20 0.28
N LYS A 49 10.81 -22.16 -0.34
CA LYS A 49 11.54 -20.95 -0.78
C LYS A 49 11.90 -20.04 0.40
N VAL A 50 11.00 -19.95 1.37
CA VAL A 50 11.14 -19.03 2.54
C VAL A 50 11.95 -19.66 3.66
N LEU A 51 11.72 -20.95 3.96
CA LEU A 51 12.38 -21.66 5.06
C LEU A 51 13.80 -22.09 4.71
N GLN A 52 14.65 -21.12 4.53
CA GLN A 52 16.07 -21.28 4.26
C GLN A 52 16.88 -20.43 5.22
N ASP A 53 18.09 -20.89 5.52
CA ASP A 53 19.06 -20.12 6.32
C ASP A 53 19.66 -18.94 5.52
N GLU A 54 20.55 -18.18 6.16
CA GLU A 54 21.26 -17.04 5.54
C GLU A 54 22.17 -17.46 4.36
N LYS A 55 22.45 -18.76 4.19
CA LYS A 55 23.22 -19.34 3.09
C LYS A 55 22.34 -20.00 2.02
N HIS A 56 21.03 -19.75 2.09
CA HIS A 56 20.00 -20.36 1.22
C HIS A 56 19.97 -21.89 1.29
N GLN A 57 20.33 -22.49 2.43
CA GLN A 57 20.19 -23.92 2.66
C GLN A 57 18.82 -24.20 3.31
N PRO A 58 18.10 -25.26 2.86
CA PRO A 58 16.81 -25.61 3.43
C PRO A 58 16.90 -25.88 4.94
N LEU A 59 16.02 -25.29 5.69
CA LEU A 59 15.86 -25.57 7.12
C LEU A 59 15.01 -26.82 7.33
N LYS A 60 15.17 -27.47 8.47
CA LYS A 60 14.28 -28.54 8.88
C LYS A 60 13.02 -27.95 9.48
N TYR A 61 11.87 -28.34 8.97
CA TYR A 61 10.57 -27.92 9.47
C TYR A 61 9.59 -29.08 9.50
N GLU A 62 8.52 -28.93 10.24
CA GLU A 62 7.39 -29.85 10.28
C GLU A 62 6.12 -29.05 9.90
N VAL A 63 5.34 -29.56 8.96
CA VAL A 63 4.01 -28.98 8.65
C VAL A 63 3.04 -29.51 9.70
N VAL A 64 2.58 -28.64 10.58
CA VAL A 64 1.68 -29.00 11.70
C VAL A 64 0.23 -28.67 11.41
N GLY A 65 -0.06 -27.89 10.37
CA GLY A 65 -1.42 -27.56 9.95
C GLY A 65 -1.48 -26.98 8.54
N LYS A 66 -2.66 -27.04 7.93
CA LYS A 66 -3.01 -26.38 6.69
C LYS A 66 -4.27 -25.54 6.93
N LEU A 67 -4.29 -24.36 6.35
CA LEU A 67 -5.33 -23.35 6.51
C LEU A 67 -5.70 -22.83 5.11
N ASN A 68 -6.95 -22.49 4.92
CA ASN A 68 -7.35 -21.67 3.77
C ASN A 68 -7.15 -20.19 4.13
N GLY A 69 -6.85 -19.33 3.16
CA GLY A 69 -6.68 -17.91 3.43
C GLY A 69 -7.86 -17.28 4.16
N ASN A 70 -9.09 -17.74 3.87
CA ASN A 70 -10.29 -17.28 4.56
C ASN A 70 -10.31 -17.61 6.06
N ASP A 71 -9.59 -18.66 6.50
CA ASP A 71 -9.48 -19.01 7.93
C ASP A 71 -8.59 -18.01 8.69
N LEU A 72 -7.75 -17.26 7.98
CA LEU A 72 -6.88 -16.22 8.53
C LEU A 72 -7.57 -14.85 8.61
N VAL A 73 -8.60 -14.62 7.80
CA VAL A 73 -9.30 -13.32 7.75
C VAL A 73 -9.98 -13.03 9.08
N GLY A 74 -9.78 -11.81 9.57
CA GLY A 74 -10.33 -11.35 10.86
C GLY A 74 -9.46 -11.70 12.07
N LEU A 75 -8.41 -12.51 11.93
CA LEU A 75 -7.46 -12.72 13.02
C LEU A 75 -6.78 -11.41 13.38
N SER A 76 -6.58 -11.18 14.68
CA SER A 76 -5.77 -10.06 15.17
C SER A 76 -4.35 -10.52 15.46
N TYR A 77 -3.39 -9.62 15.32
CA TYR A 77 -1.98 -9.86 15.64
C TYR A 77 -1.42 -8.73 16.52
N GLU A 78 -0.33 -9.00 17.22
CA GLU A 78 0.36 -8.00 18.04
C GLU A 78 1.05 -6.99 17.14
N PRO A 79 0.90 -5.66 17.40
CA PRO A 79 1.56 -4.63 16.60
C PRO A 79 3.09 -4.68 16.74
N LEU A 80 3.82 -4.48 15.63
CA LEU A 80 5.29 -4.42 15.63
C LEU A 80 5.83 -3.24 16.45
N PHE A 81 5.11 -2.13 16.48
CA PHE A 81 5.54 -0.87 17.11
C PHE A 81 4.44 -0.31 18.00
N MET A 82 3.46 0.34 17.43
CA MET A 82 2.44 1.10 18.14
C MET A 82 1.05 0.58 17.77
N ASP A 83 0.21 0.40 18.77
CA ASP A 83 -1.21 0.13 18.53
C ASP A 83 -1.86 1.33 17.81
N ARG A 84 -2.54 1.05 16.71
CA ARG A 84 -3.19 2.06 15.86
C ARG A 84 -4.70 2.14 16.07
N GLY A 85 -5.19 1.48 17.13
CA GLY A 85 -6.56 1.57 17.60
C GLY A 85 -7.53 0.61 16.92
N GLU A 86 -8.80 0.97 16.97
CA GLU A 86 -9.89 0.12 16.51
C GLU A 86 -9.74 -0.26 15.03
N ASN A 87 -10.02 -1.51 14.70
CA ASN A 87 -9.87 -2.12 13.37
C ASN A 87 -8.44 -2.19 12.81
N ALA A 88 -7.42 -1.73 13.55
CA ALA A 88 -6.04 -1.99 13.20
C ALA A 88 -5.62 -3.44 13.58
N HIS A 89 -4.46 -3.85 13.05
CA HIS A 89 -3.77 -5.10 13.38
C HIS A 89 -4.63 -6.35 13.18
N LYS A 90 -5.39 -6.35 12.06
CA LYS A 90 -6.18 -7.49 11.60
C LYS A 90 -5.70 -7.97 10.24
N VAL A 91 -6.02 -9.23 9.95
CA VAL A 91 -5.79 -9.85 8.63
C VAL A 91 -7.02 -9.64 7.76
N TRP A 92 -6.83 -9.16 6.55
CA TRP A 92 -7.87 -8.94 5.55
C TRP A 92 -7.62 -9.79 4.30
N SER A 93 -8.68 -10.09 3.55
CA SER A 93 -8.55 -10.73 2.23
C SER A 93 -8.29 -9.67 1.16
N ALA A 94 -7.34 -9.97 0.26
CA ALA A 94 -7.06 -9.14 -0.91
C ALA A 94 -6.61 -10.02 -2.09
N ASP A 95 -7.27 -9.86 -3.23
CA ASP A 95 -7.07 -10.71 -4.41
C ASP A 95 -5.70 -10.49 -5.09
N TYR A 96 -5.06 -9.33 -4.87
CA TYR A 96 -3.73 -9.03 -5.39
C TYR A 96 -2.60 -9.77 -4.67
N VAL A 97 -2.86 -10.39 -3.52
CA VAL A 97 -1.86 -11.21 -2.83
C VAL A 97 -1.64 -12.51 -3.61
N SER A 98 -0.40 -12.76 -3.99
CA SER A 98 -0.01 -13.94 -4.76
C SER A 98 0.95 -14.86 -3.99
N ALA A 99 1.11 -16.09 -4.47
CA ALA A 99 2.11 -17.04 -3.99
C ALA A 99 3.32 -17.13 -4.94
N GLU A 100 3.57 -16.11 -5.76
CA GLU A 100 4.73 -16.10 -6.66
C GLU A 100 6.01 -15.65 -5.95
N ASP A 101 5.88 -14.63 -5.10
CA ASP A 101 6.98 -14.03 -4.36
C ASP A 101 6.60 -13.72 -2.90
N GLY A 102 7.64 -13.48 -2.08
CA GLY A 102 7.47 -13.14 -0.67
C GLY A 102 7.06 -14.35 0.18
N THR A 103 5.98 -14.19 0.94
CA THR A 103 5.48 -15.19 1.89
C THR A 103 3.99 -15.52 1.71
N GLY A 104 3.31 -14.85 0.76
CA GLY A 104 1.86 -14.90 0.60
C GLY A 104 1.10 -14.13 1.69
N ILE A 105 1.79 -13.35 2.52
CA ILE A 105 1.21 -12.44 3.50
C ILE A 105 1.86 -11.07 3.29
N VAL A 106 1.03 -10.06 3.02
CA VAL A 106 1.49 -8.71 2.71
C VAL A 106 1.26 -7.78 3.89
N HIS A 107 2.29 -7.05 4.28
CA HIS A 107 2.20 -5.95 5.22
C HIS A 107 1.51 -4.75 4.57
N LEU A 108 0.52 -4.17 5.23
CA LEU A 108 -0.24 -3.02 4.76
C LEU A 108 0.14 -1.75 5.50
N ALA A 109 0.50 -0.73 4.74
CA ALA A 109 0.74 0.64 5.19
C ALA A 109 -0.02 1.63 4.29
N PRO A 110 -1.32 1.86 4.51
CA PRO A 110 -2.25 2.49 3.57
C PRO A 110 -1.79 3.81 2.99
N VAL A 111 -1.12 4.63 3.79
CA VAL A 111 -0.64 5.95 3.34
C VAL A 111 0.45 5.85 2.27
N TYR A 112 1.12 4.69 2.16
CA TYR A 112 2.30 4.50 1.31
C TYR A 112 2.10 3.50 0.18
N GLY A 113 0.90 2.94 0.02
CA GLY A 113 0.52 2.04 -1.06
C GLY A 113 -0.90 2.35 -1.56
N GLU A 114 -1.09 2.40 -2.88
CA GLU A 114 -2.39 2.70 -3.49
C GLU A 114 -3.41 1.60 -3.21
N GLU A 115 -3.02 0.35 -3.40
CA GLU A 115 -3.85 -0.84 -3.13
C GLU A 115 -4.16 -0.97 -1.64
N ASP A 116 -3.16 -0.72 -0.78
CA ASP A 116 -3.32 -0.69 0.67
C ASP A 116 -4.33 0.38 1.10
N TYR A 117 -4.26 1.57 0.47
CA TYR A 117 -5.17 2.68 0.76
C TYR A 117 -6.60 2.37 0.33
N ALA A 118 -6.78 1.79 -0.85
CA ALA A 118 -8.09 1.37 -1.35
C ALA A 118 -8.73 0.34 -0.41
N LEU A 119 -7.96 -0.68 0.01
CA LEU A 119 -8.43 -1.69 0.95
C LEU A 119 -8.74 -1.09 2.33
N ALA A 120 -7.93 -0.16 2.81
CA ALA A 120 -8.16 0.50 4.09
C ALA A 120 -9.47 1.30 4.10
N ARG A 121 -9.79 1.97 3.00
CA ARG A 121 -11.07 2.67 2.84
C ARG A 121 -12.26 1.71 2.81
N GLU A 122 -12.14 0.60 2.06
CA GLU A 122 -13.20 -0.40 1.94
C GLU A 122 -13.49 -1.08 3.28
N LYS A 123 -12.44 -1.49 3.99
CA LYS A 123 -12.53 -2.26 5.25
C LYS A 123 -12.55 -1.39 6.51
N ASN A 124 -12.43 -0.08 6.35
CA ASN A 124 -12.44 0.90 7.43
C ASN A 124 -11.40 0.64 8.53
N PHE A 125 -10.14 0.42 8.13
CA PHE A 125 -9.02 0.38 9.08
C PHE A 125 -8.10 1.60 8.90
N PRO A 126 -7.31 1.97 9.93
CA PRO A 126 -6.58 3.23 9.95
C PRO A 126 -5.53 3.38 8.85
N ALA A 127 -5.45 4.59 8.28
CA ALA A 127 -4.39 5.04 7.41
C ALA A 127 -3.53 6.07 8.15
N VAL A 128 -2.28 5.73 8.50
CA VAL A 128 -1.46 6.49 9.43
C VAL A 128 -0.25 7.09 8.74
N HIS A 129 -0.07 8.42 8.89
CA HIS A 129 1.12 9.13 8.47
C HIS A 129 2.19 9.04 9.55
N THR A 130 3.31 8.40 9.25
CA THR A 130 4.47 8.28 10.15
C THR A 130 5.64 9.15 9.72
N ILE A 131 5.56 9.74 8.52
CA ILE A 131 6.58 10.63 7.96
C ILE A 131 5.95 11.93 7.46
N ASP A 132 6.74 13.00 7.45
CA ASP A 132 6.38 14.30 6.88
C ASP A 132 6.54 14.35 5.35
N GLU A 133 6.30 15.51 4.76
CA GLU A 133 6.40 15.74 3.31
C GLU A 133 7.83 15.64 2.77
N ASN A 134 8.83 15.77 3.63
CA ASN A 134 10.24 15.68 3.28
C ASN A 134 10.83 14.28 3.51
N GLY A 135 10.00 13.33 4.00
CA GLY A 135 10.40 11.96 4.28
C GLY A 135 11.11 11.77 5.63
N PHE A 136 10.87 12.65 6.60
CA PHE A 136 11.37 12.49 7.96
C PHE A 136 10.30 11.88 8.86
N PHE A 137 10.69 10.92 9.69
CA PHE A 137 9.78 10.34 10.66
C PHE A 137 9.29 11.39 11.66
N THR A 138 7.98 11.43 11.87
CA THR A 138 7.31 12.35 12.80
C THR A 138 7.13 11.76 14.20
N GLU A 139 7.26 10.43 14.32
CA GLU A 139 7.03 9.68 15.55
C GLU A 139 7.93 8.43 15.63
N GLY A 140 7.86 7.72 16.77
CA GLY A 140 8.58 6.47 17.01
C GLY A 140 10.09 6.63 17.22
N ASP A 141 10.80 5.51 17.20
CA ASP A 141 12.23 5.42 17.54
C ASP A 141 13.13 6.18 16.56
N TRP A 142 12.67 6.37 15.32
CA TRP A 142 13.42 7.07 14.27
C TRP A 142 12.94 8.50 14.01
N LYS A 143 12.19 9.09 14.94
CA LYS A 143 11.68 10.47 14.81
C LYS A 143 12.79 11.46 14.45
N GLY A 144 12.57 12.27 13.41
CA GLY A 144 13.52 13.24 12.90
C GLY A 144 14.59 12.68 11.96
N SER A 145 14.59 11.37 11.70
CA SER A 145 15.49 10.74 10.73
C SER A 145 14.83 10.59 9.37
N ASN A 146 15.62 10.69 8.29
CA ASN A 146 15.12 10.51 6.94
C ASN A 146 14.96 9.01 6.60
N VAL A 147 13.87 8.62 5.96
CA VAL A 147 13.54 7.23 5.64
C VAL A 147 14.62 6.51 4.84
N TRP A 148 15.32 7.22 3.94
CA TRP A 148 16.38 6.62 3.11
C TRP A 148 17.65 6.29 3.90
N GLU A 149 17.90 7.03 4.95
CA GLU A 149 19.07 6.84 5.83
C GLU A 149 18.86 5.68 6.79
N VAL A 150 17.66 5.56 7.37
CA VAL A 150 17.38 4.57 8.42
C VAL A 150 16.76 3.27 7.93
N ASN A 151 16.46 3.14 6.65
CA ASN A 151 15.78 1.95 6.11
C ASN A 151 16.50 0.64 6.49
N LYS A 152 17.82 0.60 6.38
CA LYS A 152 18.63 -0.57 6.79
C LYS A 152 18.70 -0.73 8.32
N GLN A 153 18.68 0.39 9.04
CA GLN A 153 18.73 0.37 10.50
C GLN A 153 17.44 -0.23 11.08
N ILE A 154 16.28 0.13 10.52
CA ILE A 154 14.99 -0.45 10.92
C ILE A 154 15.01 -1.97 10.83
N ALA A 155 15.47 -2.51 9.70
CA ALA A 155 15.58 -3.96 9.53
C ALA A 155 16.52 -4.62 10.54
N LYS A 156 17.63 -3.95 10.88
CA LYS A 156 18.61 -4.41 11.87
C LYS A 156 18.01 -4.38 13.29
N ASP A 157 17.37 -3.29 13.67
CA ASP A 157 16.76 -3.12 14.99
C ASP A 157 15.66 -4.17 15.21
N LEU A 158 14.85 -4.44 14.18
CA LEU A 158 13.85 -5.51 14.23
C LEU A 158 14.48 -6.91 14.33
N LYS A 159 15.61 -7.14 13.65
CA LYS A 159 16.37 -8.40 13.79
C LYS A 159 16.92 -8.58 15.21
N GLU A 160 17.47 -7.52 15.82
CA GLU A 160 17.94 -7.54 17.21
C GLU A 160 16.80 -7.79 18.22
N ARG A 161 15.56 -7.38 17.87
CA ARG A 161 14.36 -7.69 18.65
C ARG A 161 13.83 -9.13 18.44
N GLY A 162 14.44 -9.91 17.55
CA GLY A 162 14.01 -11.28 17.24
C GLY A 162 12.74 -11.37 16.39
N ILE A 163 12.29 -10.28 15.74
CA ILE A 163 11.04 -10.23 14.96
C ILE A 163 11.28 -10.53 13.49
N VAL A 164 12.52 -10.44 13.02
CA VAL A 164 12.88 -10.67 11.61
C VAL A 164 13.35 -12.09 11.39
N TRP A 165 12.64 -12.84 10.58
CA TRP A 165 13.05 -14.16 10.13
C TRP A 165 14.35 -14.11 9.34
N LYS A 166 14.38 -13.31 8.25
CA LYS A 166 15.52 -13.21 7.33
C LYS A 166 15.60 -11.82 6.70
N ILE A 167 16.82 -11.35 6.44
CA ILE A 167 17.06 -10.15 5.64
C ILE A 167 17.75 -10.58 4.35
N ASP A 168 17.08 -10.40 3.23
CA ASP A 168 17.62 -10.62 1.91
C ASP A 168 17.80 -9.30 1.16
N TYR A 169 18.73 -9.28 0.22
CA TYR A 169 18.99 -8.13 -0.65
C TYR A 169 18.57 -8.44 -2.07
N ILE A 170 17.58 -7.75 -2.56
CA ILE A 170 17.11 -7.87 -3.93
C ILE A 170 17.54 -6.63 -4.74
N ARG A 171 17.83 -6.84 -6.02
CA ARG A 171 18.05 -5.74 -6.96
C ARG A 171 16.76 -5.57 -7.77
N HIS A 172 16.15 -4.40 -7.65
CA HIS A 172 14.95 -4.05 -8.40
C HIS A 172 15.04 -2.62 -8.94
N SER A 173 14.23 -2.30 -9.94
CA SER A 173 14.07 -0.93 -10.42
C SER A 173 13.34 -0.10 -9.37
N TYR A 174 13.78 1.14 -9.17
CA TYR A 174 13.13 2.07 -8.27
C TYR A 174 12.80 3.37 -9.00
N PRO A 175 11.61 3.95 -8.84
CA PRO A 175 11.23 5.16 -9.53
C PRO A 175 12.03 6.37 -9.02
N HIS A 176 12.51 7.16 -9.95
CA HIS A 176 13.24 8.40 -9.67
C HIS A 176 12.60 9.57 -10.39
N CYS A 177 12.71 10.75 -9.81
CA CYS A 177 12.26 11.98 -10.47
C CYS A 177 13.06 12.18 -11.77
N HIS A 178 12.36 12.33 -12.90
CA HIS A 178 12.97 12.52 -14.21
C HIS A 178 13.77 13.82 -14.34
N ARG A 179 13.59 14.79 -13.44
CA ARG A 179 14.31 16.08 -13.47
C ARG A 179 15.55 16.12 -12.60
N CYS A 180 15.43 15.65 -11.35
CA CYS A 180 16.52 15.77 -10.37
C CYS A 180 17.13 14.44 -9.95
N GLY A 181 16.61 13.31 -10.45
CA GLY A 181 17.11 11.98 -10.09
C GLY A 181 16.84 11.53 -8.65
N THR A 182 16.12 12.33 -7.85
CA THR A 182 15.75 11.95 -6.48
C THR A 182 14.80 10.77 -6.48
N LYS A 183 14.97 9.84 -5.55
CA LYS A 183 14.06 8.72 -5.34
C LYS A 183 12.66 9.23 -5.03
N LEU A 184 11.66 8.64 -5.69
CA LEU A 184 10.27 8.96 -5.42
C LEU A 184 9.76 8.17 -4.22
N MET A 185 8.78 8.73 -3.54
CA MET A 185 8.12 8.13 -2.40
C MET A 185 6.62 8.20 -2.63
N TYR A 186 5.94 7.06 -2.51
CA TYR A 186 4.48 7.05 -2.48
C TYR A 186 4.01 7.52 -1.12
N ARG A 187 3.09 8.47 -1.12
CA ARG A 187 2.46 8.99 0.09
C ARG A 187 1.08 9.54 -0.26
N ALA A 188 0.06 9.15 0.48
CA ALA A 188 -1.26 9.75 0.35
C ALA A 188 -1.19 11.24 0.69
N HIS A 189 -1.75 12.07 -0.18
CA HIS A 189 -1.76 13.52 -0.04
C HIS A 189 -3.14 14.06 -0.43
N PRO A 190 -3.73 14.98 0.35
CA PRO A 190 -4.96 15.65 -0.04
C PRO A 190 -4.77 16.37 -1.38
N SER A 191 -5.64 16.11 -2.32
CA SER A 191 -5.57 16.68 -3.65
C SER A 191 -6.95 16.98 -4.19
N TRP A 192 -7.02 17.94 -5.10
CA TRP A 192 -8.22 18.21 -5.87
C TRP A 192 -8.28 17.30 -7.06
N PHE A 193 -9.43 16.66 -7.25
CA PHE A 193 -9.68 15.78 -8.39
C PHE A 193 -10.87 16.28 -9.19
N MET A 194 -10.78 16.16 -10.50
CA MET A 194 -11.93 16.21 -11.36
C MET A 194 -12.49 14.78 -11.47
N ASP A 195 -13.75 14.63 -11.13
CA ASP A 195 -14.47 13.35 -11.20
C ASP A 195 -14.69 12.97 -12.66
N ILE A 196 -13.82 12.12 -13.19
CA ILE A 196 -13.92 11.55 -14.54
C ILE A 196 -14.77 10.29 -14.50
N ASP A 197 -14.69 9.53 -13.43
CA ASP A 197 -15.39 8.26 -13.29
C ASP A 197 -16.91 8.47 -13.31
N GLY A 198 -17.40 9.45 -12.56
CA GLY A 198 -18.82 9.83 -12.54
C GLY A 198 -19.36 10.42 -13.85
N GLN A 199 -18.49 10.93 -14.73
CA GLN A 199 -18.88 11.50 -16.02
C GLN A 199 -18.58 10.57 -17.22
N ARG A 200 -17.97 9.43 -16.98
CA ARG A 200 -17.46 8.52 -18.03
C ARG A 200 -18.52 8.08 -19.02
N GLU A 201 -19.70 7.68 -18.53
CA GLU A 201 -20.79 7.20 -19.37
C GLU A 201 -21.28 8.31 -20.30
N GLU A 202 -21.49 9.53 -19.80
CA GLU A 202 -21.88 10.68 -20.60
C GLU A 202 -20.81 11.03 -21.65
N MET A 203 -19.53 11.01 -21.27
CA MET A 203 -18.42 11.26 -22.20
C MET A 203 -18.38 10.23 -23.34
N LEU A 204 -18.66 8.96 -23.06
CA LEU A 204 -18.71 7.89 -24.06
C LEU A 204 -19.92 8.06 -24.98
N GLU A 205 -21.09 8.41 -24.44
CA GLU A 205 -22.27 8.70 -25.20
C GLU A 205 -22.05 9.89 -26.17
N GLN A 206 -21.52 11.01 -25.66
CA GLN A 206 -21.14 12.17 -26.46
C GLN A 206 -20.14 11.82 -27.56
N ASN A 207 -19.13 11.03 -27.25
CA ASN A 207 -18.16 10.54 -28.23
C ASN A 207 -18.84 9.74 -29.35
N THR A 208 -19.85 8.95 -29.01
CA THR A 208 -20.55 8.07 -29.96
C THR A 208 -21.60 8.78 -30.78
N GLU A 209 -22.42 9.61 -30.16
CA GLU A 209 -23.62 10.17 -30.78
C GLU A 209 -23.39 11.55 -31.41
N VAL A 210 -22.50 12.36 -30.82
CA VAL A 210 -22.39 13.79 -31.18
C VAL A 210 -21.12 14.10 -31.97
N ILE A 211 -19.97 13.48 -31.63
CA ILE A 211 -18.69 13.84 -32.24
C ILE A 211 -18.45 13.09 -33.55
N ASN A 212 -18.19 13.86 -34.61
CA ASN A 212 -17.76 13.33 -35.90
C ASN A 212 -16.25 13.26 -35.99
N TRP A 213 -15.72 12.05 -36.14
CA TRP A 213 -14.25 11.79 -36.13
C TRP A 213 -13.68 11.65 -37.54
N PHE A 214 -12.57 12.35 -37.77
CA PHE A 214 -11.74 12.24 -38.98
C PHE A 214 -10.29 11.99 -38.59
N PRO A 215 -9.71 10.81 -38.83
CA PRO A 215 -10.34 9.61 -39.42
C PRO A 215 -11.28 8.88 -38.42
N SER A 216 -12.28 8.22 -38.96
CA SER A 216 -13.34 7.59 -38.14
C SER A 216 -12.89 6.51 -37.17
N HIS A 217 -11.78 5.82 -37.45
CA HIS A 217 -11.27 4.75 -36.59
C HIS A 217 -10.75 5.25 -35.21
N VAL A 218 -10.50 6.56 -35.08
CA VAL A 218 -10.09 7.14 -33.79
C VAL A 218 -11.20 7.07 -32.76
N LYS A 219 -12.46 7.19 -33.20
CA LYS A 219 -13.67 7.19 -32.36
C LYS A 219 -13.71 6.01 -31.37
N HIS A 220 -13.83 4.80 -31.90
CA HIS A 220 -13.92 3.56 -31.12
C HIS A 220 -12.56 2.90 -30.86
N GLY A 221 -11.50 3.50 -31.38
CA GLY A 221 -10.14 3.05 -31.21
C GLY A 221 -9.47 3.72 -30.01
N ARG A 222 -8.56 4.65 -30.31
CA ARG A 222 -7.70 5.27 -29.31
C ARG A 222 -8.44 6.17 -28.32
N PHE A 223 -9.42 6.95 -28.81
CA PHE A 223 -10.07 7.95 -27.98
C PHE A 223 -11.02 7.31 -26.95
N GLU A 224 -11.90 6.43 -27.42
CA GLU A 224 -12.81 5.70 -26.54
C GLU A 224 -12.05 4.88 -25.49
N LYS A 225 -10.99 4.17 -25.90
CA LYS A 225 -10.14 3.42 -24.96
C LYS A 225 -9.48 4.32 -23.92
N ASN A 226 -9.10 5.55 -24.29
CA ASN A 226 -8.56 6.50 -23.34
C ASN A 226 -9.61 6.97 -22.33
N ILE A 227 -10.84 7.23 -22.76
CA ILE A 227 -11.94 7.58 -21.85
C ILE A 227 -12.23 6.43 -20.89
N LEU A 228 -12.31 5.19 -21.41
CA LEU A 228 -12.55 4.00 -20.60
C LEU A 228 -11.48 3.77 -19.53
N ALA A 229 -10.22 4.06 -19.85
CA ALA A 229 -9.09 3.84 -18.97
C ALA A 229 -8.67 5.08 -18.13
N ALA A 230 -9.29 6.25 -18.38
CA ALA A 230 -8.90 7.47 -17.69
C ALA A 230 -9.29 7.40 -16.21
N PRO A 231 -8.35 7.57 -15.27
CA PRO A 231 -8.68 7.76 -13.86
C PRO A 231 -9.23 9.17 -13.62
N ASP A 232 -9.73 9.41 -12.41
CA ASP A 232 -10.00 10.77 -11.94
C ASP A 232 -8.77 11.65 -12.10
N TRP A 233 -8.97 12.85 -12.57
CA TRP A 233 -7.87 13.73 -12.92
C TRP A 233 -7.41 14.55 -11.72
N ASN A 234 -6.23 14.20 -11.18
CA ASN A 234 -5.59 15.00 -10.12
C ASN A 234 -5.16 16.37 -10.66
N LEU A 235 -5.74 17.43 -10.12
CA LEU A 235 -5.47 18.82 -10.49
C LEU A 235 -4.38 19.47 -9.63
N SER A 236 -4.12 18.94 -8.43
CA SER A 236 -3.15 19.52 -7.51
C SER A 236 -1.71 19.35 -8.00
N ARG A 237 -0.90 20.41 -7.82
CA ARG A 237 0.54 20.41 -8.13
C ARG A 237 1.26 21.24 -7.07
N ASP A 238 2.29 20.66 -6.42
CA ASP A 238 3.12 21.30 -5.40
C ASP A 238 4.26 22.13 -5.99
N ARG A 239 4.03 22.75 -7.15
CA ARG A 239 5.07 23.52 -7.85
C ARG A 239 4.70 24.97 -7.96
N PHE A 240 5.69 25.83 -7.76
CA PHE A 240 5.62 27.23 -8.19
C PHE A 240 5.34 27.32 -9.69
N TRP A 241 4.69 28.37 -10.13
CA TRP A 241 4.20 28.59 -11.50
C TRP A 241 3.03 27.66 -11.90
N ALA A 242 2.31 27.14 -10.96
CA ALA A 242 1.02 26.55 -11.23
C ALA A 242 -0.03 27.64 -11.49
N THR A 243 -0.98 27.38 -12.37
CA THR A 243 -2.20 28.17 -12.43
C THR A 243 -2.98 27.93 -11.16
N ALA A 244 -3.34 28.98 -10.44
CA ALA A 244 -4.17 28.86 -9.25
C ALA A 244 -5.52 28.25 -9.62
N MET A 245 -5.99 27.29 -8.85
CA MET A 245 -7.34 26.79 -8.99
C MET A 245 -8.31 27.87 -8.55
N PRO A 246 -9.43 28.08 -9.27
CA PRO A 246 -10.39 29.13 -8.94
C PRO A 246 -11.28 28.73 -7.76
N VAL A 247 -10.66 28.30 -6.67
CA VAL A 247 -11.32 27.90 -5.43
C VAL A 247 -11.03 28.96 -4.37
N TRP A 248 -12.08 29.58 -3.87
CA TRP A 248 -12.00 30.56 -2.82
C TRP A 248 -12.49 29.94 -1.53
N GLU A 249 -11.70 30.05 -0.49
CA GLU A 249 -12.07 29.58 0.86
C GLU A 249 -12.22 30.76 1.78
N GLY A 250 -13.24 30.71 2.62
CA GLY A 250 -13.51 31.70 3.64
C GLY A 250 -14.23 31.09 4.83
N THR A 251 -14.43 31.91 5.87
CA THR A 251 -15.24 31.55 7.02
C THR A 251 -16.41 32.52 7.05
N ASP A 252 -17.62 32.00 7.16
CA ASP A 252 -18.82 32.82 7.28
C ASP A 252 -18.96 33.46 8.67
N GLU A 253 -20.03 34.28 8.86
CA GLU A 253 -20.31 34.99 10.12
C GLU A 253 -20.56 34.03 11.31
N ASN A 254 -20.89 32.76 11.04
CA ASN A 254 -21.11 31.72 12.04
C ASN A 254 -19.85 30.89 12.37
N GLY A 255 -18.71 31.17 11.69
CA GLY A 255 -17.47 30.41 11.85
C GLY A 255 -17.37 29.15 11.02
N GLU A 256 -18.33 28.92 10.10
CA GLU A 256 -18.33 27.76 9.21
C GLU A 256 -17.45 28.03 7.99
N LYS A 257 -16.65 27.03 7.60
CA LYS A 257 -15.84 27.08 6.37
C LYS A 257 -16.73 27.01 5.14
N GLN A 258 -16.56 27.97 4.25
CA GLN A 258 -17.23 28.08 2.99
C GLN A 258 -16.24 27.97 1.84
N GLN A 259 -16.59 27.26 0.79
CA GLN A 259 -15.81 27.18 -0.45
C GLN A 259 -16.65 27.60 -1.63
N ILE A 260 -16.10 28.41 -2.51
CA ILE A 260 -16.73 28.84 -3.76
C ILE A 260 -15.78 28.51 -4.91
N ILE A 261 -16.26 27.72 -5.85
CA ILE A 261 -15.54 27.47 -7.10
C ILE A 261 -16.08 28.46 -8.12
N VAL A 262 -15.18 29.33 -8.60
CA VAL A 262 -15.54 30.35 -9.60
C VAL A 262 -15.30 29.76 -10.98
N GLY A 263 -16.38 29.47 -11.69
CA GLY A 263 -16.35 29.15 -13.11
C GLY A 263 -16.26 30.42 -13.97
N SER A 264 -16.66 30.35 -15.23
CA SER A 264 -16.75 31.51 -16.13
C SER A 264 -17.93 32.42 -15.78
#